data_31b21404022e164dd54b468561b2c68b
#
_entry.id   31b21404022e164dd54b468561b2c68b
#
_cell.length_a   1.000
_cell.length_b   1.000
_cell.length_c   1.000
_cell.angle_alpha   90.00
_cell.angle_beta   90.00
_cell.angle_gamma   90.00
#
_symmetry.space_group_name_H-M   'P 1'
#
loop_
_entity.id
_entity.type
_entity.pdbx_description
1 polymer ?
#
loop_
_entity_poly.entity_id
_entity_poly.type
_entity_poly.pdbx_seq_one_letter_code
_entity_poly.pdbx_strand_id
1 'polypeptide(L)'
;FGLEPGGDSDSAGNKSFVQRVPVQTAPSGATWNVIGILRGTDPREAIMLSAHLDHLGVNDAAPGDDKIFNGADDDASGSVAVLELARALGPGKRPRRTIYFVCFGSEERRGLGSKHFIDNPPVPLTQIVADLQFEMLGRPDPKVAAGTLWLTGFERSNLGPELARQGAALVADPHPEQRFFQRSDNFPLALRGVIAHTISSFGLHADYHRVSDDVSKIDFPFMTRSLNSLVKPVRWLANSNFRPAWLSGQAPVRPSR
;
A
#
# COMPACT_ATOMS: atom_id res chain seq x y z
N PHE A 1 -3.62 -7.80 -16.95
CA PHE A 1 -2.27 -7.30 -16.63
C PHE A 1 -1.22 -8.41 -16.65
N GLY A 2 -1.60 -9.67 -16.94
CA GLY A 2 -0.67 -10.80 -16.98
C GLY A 2 -0.16 -11.25 -15.60
N LEU A 3 -0.88 -10.93 -14.54
CA LEU A 3 -0.53 -11.34 -13.17
C LEU A 3 -0.99 -12.78 -12.92
N GLU A 4 -0.22 -13.49 -12.11
CA GLU A 4 -0.60 -14.79 -11.54
C GLU A 4 -1.38 -14.58 -10.23
N PRO A 5 -2.33 -15.47 -9.90
CA PRO A 5 -3.05 -15.43 -8.64
C PRO A 5 -2.14 -15.79 -7.45
N GLY A 6 -2.21 -15.00 -6.36
CA GLY A 6 -1.40 -15.18 -5.16
C GLY A 6 -2.18 -15.52 -3.89
N GLY A 7 -3.51 -15.59 -3.97
CA GLY A 7 -4.38 -15.88 -2.83
C GLY A 7 -4.53 -17.38 -2.50
N ASP A 8 -5.70 -17.74 -1.98
CA ASP A 8 -5.98 -19.10 -1.53
C ASP A 8 -6.10 -20.09 -2.69
N SER A 9 -5.88 -21.37 -2.40
CA SER A 9 -6.14 -22.45 -3.35
C SER A 9 -7.52 -23.06 -3.08
N ASP A 10 -8.19 -23.45 -4.17
CA ASP A 10 -9.39 -24.29 -4.09
C ASP A 10 -9.03 -25.75 -3.74
N SER A 11 -10.04 -26.60 -3.62
CA SER A 11 -9.87 -28.04 -3.31
C SER A 11 -9.11 -28.81 -4.42
N ALA A 12 -9.04 -28.27 -5.63
CA ALA A 12 -8.28 -28.86 -6.74
C ALA A 12 -6.84 -28.30 -6.81
N GLY A 13 -6.47 -27.39 -5.91
CA GLY A 13 -5.14 -26.75 -5.86
C GLY A 13 -4.99 -25.53 -6.78
N ASN A 14 -6.05 -25.09 -7.47
CA ASN A 14 -5.98 -23.88 -8.29
C ASN A 14 -5.95 -22.64 -7.41
N LYS A 15 -5.00 -21.76 -7.67
CA LYS A 15 -4.89 -20.49 -6.96
C LYS A 15 -5.91 -19.47 -7.42
N SER A 16 -6.45 -18.71 -6.47
CA SER A 16 -7.29 -17.53 -6.71
C SER A 16 -6.48 -16.24 -6.46
N PHE A 17 -6.99 -15.09 -6.89
CA PHE A 17 -6.44 -13.80 -6.48
C PHE A 17 -6.85 -13.42 -5.06
N VAL A 18 -7.80 -14.11 -4.47
CA VAL A 18 -8.42 -13.78 -3.18
C VAL A 18 -7.83 -14.65 -2.08
N GLN A 19 -7.35 -14.02 -0.99
CA GLN A 19 -7.01 -14.65 0.25
C GLN A 19 -8.11 -14.32 1.27
N ARG A 20 -8.79 -15.36 1.79
CA ARG A 20 -9.86 -15.19 2.78
C ARG A 20 -9.28 -14.91 4.16
N VAL A 21 -9.73 -13.82 4.76
CA VAL A 21 -9.34 -13.39 6.12
C VAL A 21 -10.51 -13.65 7.07
N PRO A 22 -10.44 -14.62 7.98
CA PRO A 22 -11.53 -14.90 8.91
C PRO A 22 -11.78 -13.72 9.87
N VAL A 23 -13.03 -13.28 9.99
CA VAL A 23 -13.45 -12.20 10.89
C VAL A 23 -14.74 -12.60 11.58
N GLN A 24 -14.66 -13.04 12.83
CA GLN A 24 -15.80 -13.55 13.59
C GLN A 24 -16.95 -12.53 13.77
N THR A 25 -16.63 -11.24 13.80
CA THR A 25 -17.59 -10.16 14.02
C THR A 25 -18.20 -9.61 12.74
N ALA A 26 -17.71 -10.02 11.55
CA ALA A 26 -18.30 -9.61 10.28
C ALA A 26 -19.54 -10.46 9.95
N PRO A 27 -20.61 -9.89 9.38
CA PRO A 27 -21.78 -10.67 8.94
C PRO A 27 -21.42 -11.78 7.95
N SER A 28 -20.42 -11.57 7.10
CA SER A 28 -19.89 -12.57 6.16
C SER A 28 -18.96 -13.60 6.81
N GLY A 29 -18.58 -13.43 8.08
CA GLY A 29 -17.57 -14.22 8.76
C GLY A 29 -16.16 -14.06 8.19
N ALA A 30 -15.95 -13.12 7.27
CA ALA A 30 -14.67 -12.89 6.63
C ALA A 30 -14.56 -11.49 6.01
N THR A 31 -13.32 -11.08 5.79
CA THR A 31 -12.91 -10.08 4.80
C THR A 31 -11.92 -10.75 3.85
N TRP A 32 -11.34 -10.01 2.90
CA TRP A 32 -10.49 -10.59 1.87
C TRP A 32 -9.31 -9.68 1.56
N ASN A 33 -8.14 -10.27 1.35
CA ASN A 33 -7.05 -9.63 0.64
C ASN A 33 -7.13 -10.02 -0.84
N VAL A 34 -6.67 -9.15 -1.73
CA VAL A 34 -6.49 -9.45 -3.15
C VAL A 34 -4.99 -9.43 -3.46
N ILE A 35 -4.47 -10.51 -4.05
CA ILE A 35 -3.04 -10.70 -4.28
C ILE A 35 -2.78 -11.11 -5.72
N GLY A 36 -2.10 -10.22 -6.46
CA GLY A 36 -1.60 -10.49 -7.81
C GLY A 36 -0.08 -10.58 -7.82
N ILE A 37 0.48 -11.43 -8.66
CA ILE A 37 1.93 -11.68 -8.72
C ILE A 37 2.46 -11.46 -10.13
N LEU A 38 3.43 -10.57 -10.28
CA LEU A 38 4.27 -10.47 -11.46
C LEU A 38 5.60 -11.18 -11.17
N ARG A 39 5.75 -12.40 -11.72
CA ARG A 39 6.94 -13.23 -11.46
C ARG A 39 8.20 -12.60 -12.00
N GLY A 40 9.21 -12.50 -11.14
CA GLY A 40 10.56 -12.12 -11.49
C GLY A 40 11.39 -13.29 -12.03
N THR A 41 12.62 -12.97 -12.44
CA THR A 41 13.62 -13.96 -12.87
C THR A 41 14.46 -14.49 -11.71
N ASP A 42 14.51 -13.78 -10.57
CA ASP A 42 15.15 -14.19 -9.33
C ASP A 42 14.09 -14.48 -8.26
N PRO A 43 13.84 -15.75 -7.91
CA PRO A 43 12.79 -16.12 -6.97
C PRO A 43 13.14 -15.82 -5.50
N ARG A 44 14.38 -15.38 -5.22
CA ARG A 44 14.87 -15.18 -3.83
C ARG A 44 14.46 -13.84 -3.25
N GLU A 45 14.12 -12.86 -4.10
CA GLU A 45 13.76 -11.51 -3.68
C GLU A 45 12.46 -11.06 -4.33
N ALA A 46 11.66 -10.36 -3.57
CA ALA A 46 10.43 -9.74 -4.02
C ALA A 46 10.33 -8.31 -3.48
N ILE A 47 9.53 -7.49 -4.15
CA ILE A 47 8.98 -6.26 -3.63
C ILE A 47 7.45 -6.38 -3.55
N MET A 48 6.86 -5.60 -2.69
CA MET A 48 5.40 -5.50 -2.57
C MET A 48 4.95 -4.07 -2.84
N LEU A 49 3.84 -3.94 -3.53
CA LEU A 49 3.09 -2.71 -3.73
C LEU A 49 1.71 -2.96 -3.14
N SER A 50 1.36 -2.23 -2.10
CA SER A 50 0.16 -2.51 -1.32
C SER A 50 -0.72 -1.27 -1.11
N ALA A 51 -1.99 -1.50 -0.78
CA ALA A 51 -3.00 -0.54 -0.39
C ALA A 51 -4.06 -1.24 0.45
N HIS A 52 -5.03 -0.53 1.02
CA HIS A 52 -6.21 -1.18 1.55
C HIS A 52 -7.45 -0.95 0.67
N LEU A 53 -8.38 -1.89 0.68
CA LEU A 53 -9.53 -1.89 -0.22
C LEU A 53 -10.87 -1.65 0.50
N ASP A 54 -10.85 -1.58 1.82
CA ASP A 54 -12.01 -1.31 2.63
C ASP A 54 -12.08 0.16 3.06
N HIS A 55 -13.23 0.57 3.50
CA HIS A 55 -13.47 1.81 4.22
C HIS A 55 -14.55 1.58 5.29
N LEU A 56 -15.11 2.63 5.88
CA LEU A 56 -16.01 2.54 7.02
C LEU A 56 -17.38 1.92 6.69
N GLY A 57 -17.78 1.91 5.41
CA GLY A 57 -19.01 1.30 4.94
C GLY A 57 -20.25 2.18 5.16
N VAL A 58 -21.35 1.60 5.63
CA VAL A 58 -22.61 2.31 5.88
C VAL A 58 -22.81 2.57 7.36
N ASN A 59 -23.19 3.80 7.72
CA ASN A 59 -23.55 4.18 9.08
C ASN A 59 -24.87 4.95 9.09
N ASP A 60 -25.96 4.30 9.48
CA ASP A 60 -27.29 4.89 9.55
C ASP A 60 -27.39 6.07 10.53
N ALA A 61 -26.46 6.18 11.49
CA ALA A 61 -26.38 7.28 12.43
C ALA A 61 -25.59 8.51 11.88
N ALA A 62 -24.99 8.42 10.69
CA ALA A 62 -24.32 9.56 10.08
C ALA A 62 -25.31 10.72 9.85
N PRO A 63 -24.90 11.99 10.01
CA PRO A 63 -25.78 13.14 9.74
C PRO A 63 -26.09 13.26 8.24
N GLY A 64 -27.26 13.85 7.91
CA GLY A 64 -27.74 14.02 6.53
C GLY A 64 -28.36 12.76 5.93
N ASP A 65 -28.65 12.78 4.63
CA ASP A 65 -29.30 11.70 3.89
C ASP A 65 -28.32 10.64 3.38
N ASP A 66 -27.08 11.06 3.10
CA ASP A 66 -26.01 10.14 2.70
C ASP A 66 -25.47 9.40 3.94
N LYS A 67 -25.48 8.08 3.87
CA LYS A 67 -25.04 7.16 4.93
C LYS A 67 -23.82 6.35 4.53
N ILE A 68 -23.33 6.53 3.30
CA ILE A 68 -22.25 5.74 2.73
C ILE A 68 -20.93 6.50 2.88
N PHE A 69 -19.99 5.90 3.57
CA PHE A 69 -18.62 6.37 3.62
C PHE A 69 -17.88 5.76 2.42
N ASN A 70 -17.75 6.55 1.34
CA ASN A 70 -17.27 6.06 0.05
C ASN A 70 -15.77 5.74 0.04
N GLY A 71 -14.96 6.48 0.81
CA GLY A 71 -13.51 6.27 0.88
C GLY A 71 -12.83 6.48 -0.47
N ALA A 72 -13.18 7.55 -1.20
CA ALA A 72 -12.61 7.78 -2.52
C ALA A 72 -11.12 8.11 -2.46
N ASP A 73 -10.72 8.91 -1.47
CA ASP A 73 -9.30 9.15 -1.18
C ASP A 73 -8.77 8.07 -0.24
N ASP A 74 -9.52 7.70 0.79
CA ASP A 74 -9.19 6.71 1.82
C ASP A 74 -10.00 5.39 1.65
N ASP A 75 -9.57 4.34 0.91
CA ASP A 75 -8.31 4.27 0.17
C ASP A 75 -8.54 3.69 -1.24
N ALA A 76 -9.64 4.11 -1.90
CA ALA A 76 -9.81 3.74 -3.30
C ALA A 76 -8.68 4.33 -4.17
N SER A 77 -8.13 5.51 -3.79
CA SER A 77 -7.01 6.13 -4.49
C SER A 77 -5.74 5.27 -4.43
N GLY A 78 -5.41 4.69 -3.27
CA GLY A 78 -4.28 3.76 -3.12
C GLY A 78 -4.53 2.43 -3.83
N SER A 79 -5.72 1.86 -3.73
CA SER A 79 -6.11 0.65 -4.47
C SER A 79 -5.97 0.84 -5.99
N VAL A 80 -6.40 1.99 -6.52
CA VAL A 80 -6.19 2.36 -7.94
C VAL A 80 -4.72 2.52 -8.26
N ALA A 81 -3.90 3.10 -7.35
CA ALA A 81 -2.46 3.20 -7.54
C ALA A 81 -1.79 1.83 -7.72
N VAL A 82 -2.14 0.84 -6.92
CA VAL A 82 -1.65 -0.55 -7.05
C VAL A 82 -2.04 -1.13 -8.41
N LEU A 83 -3.29 -0.95 -8.85
CA LEU A 83 -3.78 -1.45 -10.15
C LEU A 83 -3.07 -0.76 -11.33
N GLU A 84 -2.89 0.56 -11.29
CA GLU A 84 -2.21 1.30 -12.36
C GLU A 84 -0.72 0.97 -12.44
N LEU A 85 -0.06 0.76 -11.30
CA LEU A 85 1.32 0.28 -11.28
C LEU A 85 1.40 -1.17 -11.82
N ALA A 86 0.44 -2.03 -11.51
CA ALA A 86 0.36 -3.37 -12.10
C ALA A 86 0.21 -3.29 -13.63
N ARG A 87 -0.66 -2.40 -14.12
CA ARG A 87 -0.87 -2.15 -15.55
C ARG A 87 0.42 -1.64 -16.23
N ALA A 88 1.14 -0.71 -15.58
CA ALA A 88 2.34 -0.11 -16.15
C ALA A 88 3.56 -1.04 -16.10
N LEU A 89 3.66 -1.91 -15.10
CA LEU A 89 4.81 -2.79 -14.87
C LEU A 89 4.65 -4.18 -15.52
N GLY A 90 3.41 -4.65 -15.71
CA GLY A 90 3.08 -5.97 -16.24
C GLY A 90 3.62 -6.25 -17.66
N PRO A 91 3.43 -5.33 -18.63
CA PRO A 91 3.91 -5.56 -20.00
C PRO A 91 5.44 -5.53 -20.12
N GLY A 92 5.95 -6.39 -21.00
CA GLY A 92 7.36 -6.40 -21.40
C GLY A 92 8.21 -7.46 -20.72
N LYS A 93 9.49 -7.15 -20.49
CA LYS A 93 10.42 -8.12 -19.88
C LYS A 93 10.09 -8.33 -18.39
N ARG A 94 10.13 -9.59 -17.96
CA ARG A 94 10.02 -9.93 -16.54
C ARG A 94 11.05 -9.15 -15.71
N PRO A 95 10.66 -8.57 -14.58
CA PRO A 95 11.60 -7.91 -13.67
C PRO A 95 12.58 -8.96 -13.06
N ARG A 96 13.67 -8.48 -12.45
CA ARG A 96 14.53 -9.38 -11.67
C ARG A 96 13.80 -9.90 -10.44
N ARG A 97 13.27 -9.00 -9.61
CA ARG A 97 12.48 -9.35 -8.43
C ARG A 97 11.03 -9.63 -8.79
N THR A 98 10.43 -10.60 -8.12
CA THR A 98 8.97 -10.76 -8.13
C THR A 98 8.30 -9.53 -7.52
N ILE A 99 7.19 -9.09 -8.12
CA ILE A 99 6.38 -8.00 -7.57
C ILE A 99 5.05 -8.57 -7.11
N TYR A 100 4.72 -8.37 -5.84
CA TYR A 100 3.42 -8.64 -5.26
C TYR A 100 2.59 -7.36 -5.28
N PHE A 101 1.40 -7.42 -5.84
CA PHE A 101 0.38 -6.36 -5.80
C PHE A 101 -0.69 -6.82 -4.83
N VAL A 102 -0.84 -6.11 -3.72
CA VAL A 102 -1.70 -6.56 -2.62
C VAL A 102 -2.66 -5.45 -2.22
N CYS A 103 -3.96 -5.75 -2.21
CA CYS A 103 -4.94 -4.87 -1.58
C CYS A 103 -5.46 -5.58 -0.32
N PHE A 104 -5.18 -5.02 0.84
CA PHE A 104 -5.58 -5.56 2.14
C PHE A 104 -7.04 -5.20 2.46
N GLY A 105 -7.75 -6.12 3.08
CA GLY A 105 -9.09 -5.86 3.61
C GLY A 105 -9.07 -5.58 5.10
N SER A 106 -10.00 -4.75 5.56
CA SER A 106 -10.18 -4.41 6.97
C SER A 106 -8.97 -3.74 7.64
N GLU A 107 -8.35 -2.81 6.92
CA GLU A 107 -7.38 -1.87 7.50
C GLU A 107 -8.06 -1.05 8.60
N GLU A 108 -9.23 -0.47 8.31
CA GLU A 108 -10.07 0.33 9.18
C GLU A 108 -10.56 -0.43 10.44
N ARG A 109 -10.43 -1.73 10.41
CA ARG A 109 -10.68 -2.64 11.54
C ARG A 109 -9.37 -3.17 12.15
N ARG A 110 -8.40 -2.27 12.32
CA ARG A 110 -7.09 -2.54 12.93
C ARG A 110 -6.19 -3.45 12.10
N GLY A 111 -6.23 -3.35 10.77
CA GLY A 111 -5.33 -4.06 9.87
C GLY A 111 -5.49 -5.58 9.94
N LEU A 112 -6.73 -6.09 9.88
CA LEU A 112 -6.96 -7.54 9.96
C LEU A 112 -6.39 -8.25 8.74
N GLY A 113 -6.49 -7.64 7.55
CA GLY A 113 -5.97 -8.20 6.31
C GLY A 113 -4.45 -8.33 6.31
N SER A 114 -3.73 -7.27 6.64
CA SER A 114 -2.26 -7.30 6.69
C SER A 114 -1.73 -8.23 7.78
N LYS A 115 -2.39 -8.31 8.93
CA LYS A 115 -2.03 -9.27 9.98
C LYS A 115 -2.20 -10.71 9.51
N HIS A 116 -3.32 -11.01 8.85
CA HIS A 116 -3.56 -12.34 8.29
C HIS A 116 -2.53 -12.69 7.20
N PHE A 117 -2.21 -11.74 6.32
CA PHE A 117 -1.17 -11.89 5.30
C PHE A 117 0.20 -12.20 5.95
N ILE A 118 0.56 -11.50 7.02
CA ILE A 118 1.81 -11.71 7.76
C ILE A 118 1.88 -13.11 8.37
N ASP A 119 0.76 -13.63 8.86
CA ASP A 119 0.69 -14.95 9.47
C ASP A 119 0.55 -16.08 8.42
N ASN A 120 0.04 -15.77 7.23
CA ASN A 120 -0.19 -16.69 6.10
C ASN A 120 0.35 -16.10 4.77
N PRO A 121 1.63 -15.74 4.68
CA PRO A 121 2.15 -15.05 3.51
C PRO A 121 2.31 -16.02 2.32
N PRO A 122 2.05 -15.56 1.07
CA PRO A 122 2.26 -16.37 -0.13
C PRO A 122 3.74 -16.63 -0.43
N VAL A 123 4.64 -15.94 0.26
CA VAL A 123 6.09 -16.04 0.16
C VAL A 123 6.70 -15.73 1.54
N PRO A 124 7.82 -16.33 1.95
CA PRO A 124 8.48 -15.95 3.20
C PRO A 124 8.72 -14.44 3.27
N LEU A 125 8.31 -13.79 4.37
CA LEU A 125 8.45 -12.33 4.53
C LEU A 125 9.90 -11.85 4.36
N THR A 126 10.88 -12.70 4.68
CA THR A 126 12.31 -12.41 4.49
C THR A 126 12.73 -12.25 3.04
N GLN A 127 11.91 -12.69 2.09
CA GLN A 127 12.13 -12.48 0.66
C GLN A 127 11.55 -11.14 0.18
N ILE A 128 10.61 -10.54 0.91
CA ILE A 128 10.06 -9.21 0.59
C ILE A 128 11.04 -8.16 1.10
N VAL A 129 11.86 -7.64 0.19
CA VAL A 129 12.91 -6.67 0.54
C VAL A 129 12.40 -5.25 0.73
N ALA A 130 11.25 -4.92 0.13
CA ALA A 130 10.57 -3.64 0.30
C ALA A 130 9.07 -3.81 0.15
N ASP A 131 8.31 -3.01 0.89
CA ASP A 131 6.90 -2.74 0.66
C ASP A 131 6.68 -1.23 0.51
N LEU A 132 6.00 -0.84 -0.55
CA LEU A 132 5.49 0.50 -0.77
C LEU A 132 3.97 0.40 -0.70
N GLN A 133 3.43 0.81 0.42
CA GLN A 133 1.99 0.96 0.58
C GLN A 133 1.56 2.31 0.02
N PHE A 134 0.44 2.35 -0.64
CA PHE A 134 -0.17 3.56 -1.19
C PHE A 134 -1.43 3.86 -0.41
N GLU A 135 -1.59 5.10 0.04
CA GLU A 135 -2.74 5.50 0.85
C GLU A 135 -3.01 6.99 0.69
N MET A 136 -4.25 7.32 0.35
CA MET A 136 -4.71 8.70 0.21
C MET A 136 -3.87 9.52 -0.76
N LEU A 137 -3.94 9.16 -2.05
CA LEU A 137 -3.16 9.75 -3.15
C LEU A 137 -4.01 10.65 -4.07
N GLY A 138 -5.29 10.82 -3.74
CA GLY A 138 -6.24 11.48 -4.62
C GLY A 138 -6.17 13.01 -4.60
N ARG A 139 -5.51 13.61 -3.60
CA ARG A 139 -5.46 15.08 -3.43
C ARG A 139 -4.06 15.55 -3.02
N PRO A 140 -3.59 16.72 -3.55
CA PRO A 140 -2.28 17.23 -3.18
C PRO A 140 -2.24 17.71 -1.73
N ASP A 141 -1.15 17.39 -1.02
CA ASP A 141 -0.86 17.98 0.28
C ASP A 141 -0.30 19.41 0.09
N PRO A 142 -0.91 20.42 0.70
CA PRO A 142 -0.45 21.81 0.57
C PRO A 142 0.90 22.09 1.25
N LYS A 143 1.39 21.19 2.10
CA LYS A 143 2.69 21.35 2.78
C LYS A 143 3.90 20.93 1.95
N VAL A 144 3.68 20.26 0.81
CA VAL A 144 4.74 19.84 -0.10
C VAL A 144 4.64 20.54 -1.45
N ALA A 145 5.70 20.49 -2.24
CA ALA A 145 5.68 21.07 -3.58
C ALA A 145 4.61 20.42 -4.47
N ALA A 146 4.01 21.19 -5.37
CA ALA A 146 2.96 20.71 -6.25
C ALA A 146 3.43 19.48 -7.08
N GLY A 147 2.61 18.44 -7.10
CA GLY A 147 2.92 17.18 -7.79
C GLY A 147 3.84 16.22 -7.03
N THR A 148 4.14 16.52 -5.76
CA THR A 148 5.00 15.71 -4.90
C THR A 148 4.14 14.86 -3.96
N LEU A 149 4.57 13.61 -3.76
CA LEU A 149 4.10 12.70 -2.71
C LEU A 149 5.07 12.72 -1.54
N TRP A 150 4.66 12.19 -0.41
CA TRP A 150 5.54 12.00 0.73
C TRP A 150 5.53 10.54 1.21
N LEU A 151 6.61 10.14 1.90
CA LEU A 151 6.79 8.79 2.39
C LEU A 151 6.97 8.82 3.90
N THR A 152 6.18 8.03 4.60
CA THR A 152 6.26 7.87 6.05
C THR A 152 7.58 7.27 6.47
N GLY A 153 8.22 7.82 7.48
CA GLY A 153 9.52 7.32 7.95
C GLY A 153 10.62 7.39 6.89
N PHE A 154 10.61 8.41 6.05
CA PHE A 154 11.60 8.66 5.00
C PHE A 154 13.05 8.64 5.53
N GLU A 155 13.22 9.12 6.76
CA GLU A 155 14.49 9.19 7.49
C GLU A 155 14.92 7.85 8.13
N ARG A 156 14.05 6.82 8.10
CA ARG A 156 14.31 5.56 8.81
C ARG A 156 15.04 4.53 7.97
N SER A 157 14.96 4.63 6.66
CA SER A 157 15.60 3.70 5.74
C SER A 157 16.24 4.42 4.57
N ASN A 158 17.06 3.71 3.82
CA ASN A 158 17.64 4.23 2.59
C ASN A 158 16.68 4.15 1.37
N LEU A 159 15.44 3.61 1.54
CA LEU A 159 14.52 3.38 0.43
C LEU A 159 13.96 4.68 -0.14
N GLY A 160 13.38 5.56 0.70
CA GLY A 160 12.80 6.83 0.26
C GLY A 160 13.80 7.73 -0.48
N PRO A 161 14.96 8.04 0.14
CA PRO A 161 16.02 8.81 -0.52
C PRO A 161 16.47 8.22 -1.86
N GLU A 162 16.57 6.90 -1.94
CA GLU A 162 17.01 6.25 -3.18
C GLU A 162 15.93 6.33 -4.27
N LEU A 163 14.64 6.11 -3.95
CA LEU A 163 13.55 6.29 -4.91
C LEU A 163 13.49 7.73 -5.44
N ALA A 164 13.67 8.72 -4.57
CA ALA A 164 13.74 10.13 -4.98
C ALA A 164 14.92 10.37 -5.93
N ARG A 165 16.10 9.80 -5.66
CA ARG A 165 17.28 9.86 -6.54
C ARG A 165 17.02 9.22 -7.91
N GLN A 166 16.16 8.20 -7.97
CA GLN A 166 15.75 7.56 -9.22
C GLN A 166 14.65 8.33 -9.97
N GLY A 167 14.19 9.46 -9.43
CA GLY A 167 13.26 10.38 -10.06
C GLY A 167 11.82 10.29 -9.58
N ALA A 168 11.55 9.61 -8.45
CA ALA A 168 10.25 9.72 -7.81
C ALA A 168 10.06 11.15 -7.27
N ALA A 169 8.91 11.75 -7.54
CA ALA A 169 8.50 13.00 -6.91
C ALA A 169 8.09 12.74 -5.45
N LEU A 170 9.07 12.46 -4.59
CA LEU A 170 8.89 11.91 -3.25
C LEU A 170 9.76 12.65 -2.23
N VAL A 171 9.17 13.03 -1.11
CA VAL A 171 9.82 13.71 0.01
C VAL A 171 9.49 13.03 1.34
N ALA A 172 10.06 13.52 2.44
CA ALA A 172 9.69 13.11 3.79
C ALA A 172 8.27 13.54 4.15
N ASP A 173 7.61 12.78 5.03
CA ASP A 173 6.32 13.12 5.61
C ASP A 173 6.36 14.51 6.29
N PRO A 174 5.52 15.48 5.83
CA PRO A 174 5.49 16.84 6.37
C PRO A 174 4.66 16.96 7.67
N HIS A 175 4.16 15.84 8.20
CA HIS A 175 3.28 15.76 9.37
C HIS A 175 3.82 14.85 10.47
N PRO A 176 5.05 15.06 10.97
CA PRO A 176 5.68 14.15 11.94
C PRO A 176 4.88 13.98 13.23
N GLU A 177 4.07 14.97 13.59
CA GLU A 177 3.18 14.96 14.75
C GLU A 177 2.04 13.93 14.62
N GLN A 178 1.67 13.57 13.40
CA GLN A 178 0.60 12.58 13.11
C GLN A 178 1.08 11.14 13.27
N ARG A 179 2.39 10.90 13.25
CA ARG A 179 3.00 9.57 13.37
C ARG A 179 2.47 8.57 12.32
N PHE A 180 2.25 9.02 11.11
CA PHE A 180 1.64 8.22 10.03
C PHE A 180 2.37 6.91 9.76
N PHE A 181 3.69 6.85 9.97
CA PHE A 181 4.44 5.60 9.82
C PHE A 181 3.85 4.41 10.60
N GLN A 182 3.14 4.67 11.71
CA GLN A 182 2.59 3.64 12.61
C GLN A 182 1.09 3.37 12.38
N ARG A 183 0.46 4.04 11.42
CA ARG A 183 -1.01 4.12 11.34
C ARG A 183 -1.62 3.28 10.24
N SER A 184 -0.82 2.57 9.43
CA SER A 184 -1.35 1.77 8.35
C SER A 184 -0.70 0.39 8.24
N ASP A 185 -1.05 -0.38 7.22
CA ASP A 185 -0.67 -1.79 7.00
C ASP A 185 0.84 -1.99 6.78
N ASN A 186 1.59 -0.92 6.43
CA ASN A 186 3.05 -0.95 6.37
C ASN A 186 3.68 -1.29 7.73
N PHE A 187 3.10 -0.80 8.83
CA PHE A 187 3.74 -0.91 10.15
C PHE A 187 3.84 -2.34 10.69
N PRO A 188 2.78 -3.18 10.64
CA PRO A 188 2.89 -4.59 10.98
C PRO A 188 3.98 -5.34 10.19
N LEU A 189 4.16 -5.03 8.90
CA LEU A 189 5.21 -5.60 8.05
C LEU A 189 6.60 -5.10 8.49
N ALA A 190 6.72 -3.80 8.77
CA ALA A 190 7.96 -3.20 9.26
C ALA A 190 8.42 -3.84 10.58
N LEU A 191 7.48 -4.13 11.50
CA LEU A 191 7.75 -4.86 12.76
C LEU A 191 8.22 -6.32 12.55
N ARG A 192 8.06 -6.87 11.34
CA ARG A 192 8.56 -8.20 10.94
C ARG A 192 9.85 -8.12 10.12
N GLY A 193 10.42 -6.91 9.98
CA GLY A 193 11.72 -6.67 9.34
C GLY A 193 11.65 -6.33 7.85
N VAL A 194 10.48 -6.26 7.23
CA VAL A 194 10.31 -5.74 5.87
C VAL A 194 10.59 -4.24 5.89
N ILE A 195 11.28 -3.71 4.87
CA ILE A 195 11.44 -2.26 4.71
C ILE A 195 10.14 -1.73 4.12
N ALA A 196 9.17 -1.42 4.99
CA ALA A 196 7.81 -1.08 4.61
C ALA A 196 7.47 0.36 5.00
N HIS A 197 6.97 1.12 4.05
CA HIS A 197 6.61 2.53 4.20
C HIS A 197 5.34 2.84 3.43
N THR A 198 4.55 3.82 3.90
CA THR A 198 3.40 4.34 3.16
C THR A 198 3.80 5.55 2.34
N ILE A 199 3.38 5.57 1.07
CA ILE A 199 3.42 6.74 0.18
C ILE A 199 2.03 7.36 0.19
N SER A 200 1.96 8.68 0.43
CA SER A 200 0.70 9.40 0.55
C SER A 200 0.81 10.84 0.03
N SER A 201 -0.32 11.50 -0.05
CA SER A 201 -0.44 12.95 -0.23
C SER A 201 -1.51 13.56 0.67
N PHE A 202 -1.85 12.89 1.75
CA PHE A 202 -2.88 13.30 2.68
C PHE A 202 -2.53 14.61 3.39
N GLY A 203 -3.16 15.71 2.96
CA GLY A 203 -2.97 17.06 3.51
C GLY A 203 -3.87 17.39 4.71
N LEU A 204 -4.31 16.40 5.48
CA LEU A 204 -5.20 16.56 6.66
C LEU A 204 -6.54 17.23 6.30
N HIS A 205 -7.10 16.94 5.12
CA HIS A 205 -8.38 17.50 4.70
C HIS A 205 -9.56 17.02 5.56
N ALA A 206 -10.61 17.85 5.66
CA ALA A 206 -11.73 17.65 6.55
C ALA A 206 -12.68 16.50 6.14
N ASP A 207 -12.52 15.94 4.92
CA ASP A 207 -13.35 14.85 4.43
C ASP A 207 -12.91 13.47 4.93
N TYR A 208 -11.71 13.37 5.55
CA TYR A 208 -11.18 12.13 6.12
C TYR A 208 -12.20 11.49 7.09
N HIS A 209 -12.54 10.23 6.86
CA HIS A 209 -13.56 9.47 7.60
C HIS A 209 -14.94 10.16 7.61
N ARG A 210 -15.32 10.73 6.46
CA ARG A 210 -16.62 11.36 6.23
C ARG A 210 -17.30 10.81 4.98
N VAL A 211 -18.63 10.91 4.93
CA VAL A 211 -19.41 10.59 3.72
C VAL A 211 -19.01 11.49 2.53
N SER A 212 -18.45 12.66 2.81
CA SER A 212 -17.98 13.61 1.81
C SER A 212 -16.64 13.23 1.17
N ASP A 213 -15.98 12.14 1.59
CA ASP A 213 -14.84 11.57 0.86
C ASP A 213 -15.34 10.77 -0.34
N ASP A 214 -15.77 11.48 -1.36
CA ASP A 214 -16.32 10.95 -2.59
C ASP A 214 -15.46 11.28 -3.82
N VAL A 215 -15.77 10.66 -4.95
CA VAL A 215 -14.99 10.76 -6.18
C VAL A 215 -14.87 12.19 -6.72
N SER A 216 -15.82 13.09 -6.40
CA SER A 216 -15.79 14.50 -6.83
C SER A 216 -14.64 15.30 -6.19
N LYS A 217 -14.06 14.77 -5.10
CA LYS A 217 -12.94 15.39 -4.38
C LYS A 217 -11.57 15.01 -4.96
N ILE A 218 -11.50 14.03 -5.82
CA ILE A 218 -10.24 13.51 -6.37
C ILE A 218 -9.69 14.45 -7.46
N ASP A 219 -8.46 14.91 -7.30
CA ASP A 219 -7.67 15.58 -8.34
C ASP A 219 -7.00 14.54 -9.25
N PHE A 220 -7.74 14.02 -10.22
CA PHE A 220 -7.22 13.03 -11.17
C PHE A 220 -5.97 13.48 -11.94
N PRO A 221 -5.85 14.75 -12.41
CA PRO A 221 -4.62 15.26 -12.96
C PRO A 221 -3.42 15.17 -12.03
N PHE A 222 -3.59 15.53 -10.76
CA PHE A 222 -2.54 15.39 -9.75
C PHE A 222 -2.17 13.92 -9.55
N MET A 223 -3.15 13.07 -9.24
CA MET A 223 -2.96 11.64 -8.99
C MET A 223 -2.26 10.95 -10.16
N THR A 224 -2.68 11.25 -11.40
CA THR A 224 -2.05 10.71 -12.61
C THR A 224 -0.57 11.10 -12.72
N ARG A 225 -0.24 12.38 -12.52
CA ARG A 225 1.17 12.85 -12.57
C ARG A 225 2.01 12.20 -11.48
N SER A 226 1.48 12.14 -10.28
CA SER A 226 2.17 11.57 -9.11
C SER A 226 2.46 10.09 -9.30
N LEU A 227 1.47 9.31 -9.73
CA LEU A 227 1.67 7.88 -10.02
C LEU A 227 2.65 7.64 -11.16
N ASN A 228 2.58 8.44 -12.24
CA ASN A 228 3.53 8.33 -13.34
C ASN A 228 4.98 8.57 -12.89
N SER A 229 5.21 9.44 -11.90
CA SER A 229 6.54 9.69 -11.35
C SER A 229 7.14 8.45 -10.66
N LEU A 230 6.30 7.53 -10.18
CA LEU A 230 6.71 6.32 -9.46
C LEU A 230 7.04 5.15 -10.38
N VAL A 231 6.51 5.10 -11.60
CA VAL A 231 6.65 3.95 -12.51
C VAL A 231 8.13 3.60 -12.77
N LYS A 232 8.95 4.60 -13.11
CA LYS A 232 10.40 4.39 -13.38
C LYS A 232 11.17 3.98 -12.12
N PRO A 233 11.04 4.66 -10.97
CA PRO A 233 11.69 4.28 -9.73
C PRO A 233 11.31 2.87 -9.23
N VAL A 234 10.01 2.52 -9.29
CA VAL A 234 9.55 1.17 -8.90
C VAL A 234 10.09 0.11 -9.87
N ARG A 235 10.07 0.37 -11.19
CA ARG A 235 10.69 -0.52 -12.18
C ARG A 235 12.18 -0.69 -11.91
N TRP A 236 12.89 0.39 -11.55
CA TRP A 236 14.29 0.32 -11.16
C TRP A 236 14.46 -0.52 -9.89
N LEU A 237 13.66 -0.32 -8.84
CA LEU A 237 13.72 -1.10 -7.61
C LEU A 237 13.52 -2.60 -7.89
N ALA A 238 12.58 -2.94 -8.78
CA ALA A 238 12.31 -4.31 -9.18
C ALA A 238 13.46 -4.97 -9.95
N ASN A 239 14.34 -4.20 -10.59
CA ASN A 239 15.42 -4.71 -11.47
C ASN A 239 16.83 -4.52 -10.93
N SER A 240 17.05 -3.60 -10.00
CA SER A 240 18.36 -3.26 -9.47
C SER A 240 18.88 -4.30 -8.46
N ASN A 241 20.20 -4.22 -8.17
CA ASN A 241 20.82 -4.95 -7.06
C ASN A 241 20.73 -4.17 -5.73
N PHE A 242 20.14 -2.97 -5.73
CA PHE A 242 19.94 -2.21 -4.51
C PHE A 242 19.06 -3.00 -3.53
N ARG A 243 19.51 -3.13 -2.30
CA ARG A 243 18.76 -3.77 -1.24
C ARG A 243 18.44 -2.73 -0.18
N PRO A 244 17.16 -2.39 0.01
CA PRO A 244 16.76 -1.47 1.07
C PRO A 244 17.17 -1.97 2.44
N ALA A 245 17.49 -1.04 3.33
CA ALA A 245 17.89 -1.32 4.70
C ALA A 245 17.41 -0.22 5.64
N TRP A 246 17.06 -0.60 6.86
CA TRP A 246 16.88 0.36 7.94
C TRP A 246 18.21 1.05 8.27
N LEU A 247 18.17 2.34 8.52
CA LEU A 247 19.33 3.07 9.05
C LEU A 247 19.60 2.63 10.50
N SER A 248 20.82 2.82 10.97
CA SER A 248 21.23 2.39 12.32
C SER A 248 20.30 2.95 13.39
N GLY A 249 19.71 2.08 14.22
CA GLY A 249 18.79 2.46 15.29
C GLY A 249 17.39 2.89 14.83
N GLN A 250 17.08 2.87 13.51
CA GLN A 250 15.78 3.35 12.99
C GLN A 250 14.77 2.24 12.68
N ALA A 251 15.17 0.97 12.76
CA ALA A 251 14.23 -0.13 12.61
C ALA A 251 13.13 -0.04 13.69
N PRO A 252 11.85 -0.24 13.32
CA PRO A 252 10.79 -0.23 14.33
C PRO A 252 10.94 -1.41 15.27
N VAL A 253 10.76 -1.15 16.56
CA VAL A 253 10.75 -2.19 17.59
C VAL A 253 9.34 -2.39 18.11
N ARG A 254 9.00 -3.64 18.43
CA ARG A 254 7.74 -3.90 19.13
C ARG A 254 7.81 -3.23 20.50
N PRO A 255 6.73 -2.53 20.92
CA PRO A 255 6.65 -2.09 22.31
C PRO A 255 6.85 -3.29 23.23
N SER A 256 7.70 -3.16 24.23
CA SER A 256 7.78 -4.12 25.32
C SER A 256 6.40 -4.21 25.98
N ARG A 257 5.89 -5.42 26.14
CA ARG A 257 4.64 -5.69 26.87
C ARG A 257 4.79 -5.33 28.33
#